data_3168b9c4678880a6b1fa8d8c440e6a06
#
_entry.id   3168b9c4678880a6b1fa8d8c440e6a06
#
_cell.length_a   1.000
_cell.length_b   1.000
_cell.length_c   1.000
_cell.angle_alpha   90.00
_cell.angle_beta   90.00
_cell.angle_gamma   90.00
#
_symmetry.space_group_name_H-M   'P 1'
#
loop_
_entity.id
_entity.type
_entity.pdbx_description
1 polymer ?
#
loop_
_entity_poly.entity_id
_entity_poly.type
_entity_poly.pdbx_seq_one_letter_code
_entity_poly.pdbx_strand_id
1 'polypeptide(L)'
;MKTTLALLACLCALALAAVEPIPAFTPNERVLFQGDSITDGNRGRSADPNHILGHGYAFIIAARHGAGFPERKLDFTNRGVSGNTVLDLEKRWAKDTLALKPDLLSVMIGVNDHSRNVPLEAYEATYDKLLTDARAQNPKLKLVLIEPFVRHPGKPVPEGIVARQAIVAKLALKHGAALVKLQKVFDDAAAKTADDYWVWDTVHPTYRGHQLLADEWERVVREYWK
;
A
#
# COMPACT_ATOMS: atom_id res chain seq x y z
N MET A 1 29.00 -47.66 -41.61
CA MET A 1 29.23 -46.74 -40.48
C MET A 1 28.06 -45.76 -40.45
N LYS A 2 27.13 -45.93 -39.52
CA LYS A 2 25.99 -45.01 -39.34
C LYS A 2 26.27 -44.14 -38.11
N THR A 3 26.54 -42.90 -38.31
CA THR A 3 26.79 -41.93 -37.24
C THR A 3 25.46 -41.35 -36.75
N THR A 4 25.05 -41.75 -35.56
CA THR A 4 23.84 -41.26 -34.90
C THR A 4 24.18 -39.94 -34.19
N LEU A 5 23.64 -38.83 -34.70
CA LEU A 5 23.74 -37.50 -34.09
C LEU A 5 22.72 -37.43 -32.95
N ALA A 6 23.18 -37.43 -31.72
CA ALA A 6 22.34 -37.20 -30.55
C ALA A 6 22.14 -35.70 -30.36
N LEU A 7 20.92 -35.21 -30.60
CA LEU A 7 20.51 -33.84 -30.34
C LEU A 7 20.22 -33.70 -28.84
N LEU A 8 21.14 -33.08 -28.09
CA LEU A 8 20.92 -32.73 -26.68
C LEU A 8 20.06 -31.48 -26.63
N ALA A 9 18.75 -31.61 -26.43
CA ALA A 9 17.86 -30.52 -26.19
C ALA A 9 18.07 -30.02 -24.75
N CYS A 10 18.81 -28.91 -24.61
CA CYS A 10 18.93 -28.22 -23.31
C CYS A 10 17.63 -27.45 -23.04
N LEU A 11 16.70 -28.05 -22.26
CA LEU A 11 15.55 -27.35 -21.72
C LEU A 11 16.05 -26.41 -20.60
N CYS A 12 16.36 -25.16 -20.96
CA CYS A 12 16.41 -24.09 -19.98
C CYS A 12 14.98 -23.81 -19.49
N ALA A 13 14.57 -24.47 -18.41
CA ALA A 13 13.40 -24.05 -17.66
C ALA A 13 13.71 -22.67 -17.07
N LEU A 14 13.21 -21.61 -17.72
CA LEU A 14 13.10 -20.31 -17.08
C LEU A 14 12.12 -20.51 -15.89
N ALA A 15 12.67 -20.69 -14.70
CA ALA A 15 11.89 -20.56 -13.49
C ALA A 15 11.43 -19.10 -13.43
N LEU A 16 10.20 -18.81 -13.86
CA LEU A 16 9.54 -17.57 -13.43
C LEU A 16 9.63 -17.59 -11.91
N ALA A 17 10.20 -16.54 -11.32
CA ALA A 17 10.20 -16.38 -9.88
C ALA A 17 8.74 -16.48 -9.41
N ALA A 18 8.40 -17.59 -8.78
CA ALA A 18 7.05 -17.81 -8.28
C ALA A 18 6.74 -16.72 -7.24
N VAL A 19 5.54 -16.16 -7.32
CA VAL A 19 5.05 -15.26 -6.27
C VAL A 19 4.97 -16.09 -4.99
N GLU A 20 5.71 -15.66 -3.96
CA GLU A 20 5.66 -16.32 -2.66
C GLU A 20 4.41 -15.88 -1.89
N PRO A 21 3.69 -16.79 -1.23
CA PRO A 21 2.52 -16.41 -0.45
C PRO A 21 2.89 -15.51 0.73
N ILE A 22 2.07 -14.49 0.96
CA ILE A 22 2.19 -13.65 2.17
C ILE A 22 1.50 -14.39 3.33
N PRO A 23 2.20 -14.63 4.47
CA PRO A 23 1.62 -15.36 5.61
C PRO A 23 0.37 -14.69 6.18
N ALA A 24 0.30 -13.34 6.11
CA ALA A 24 -0.88 -12.59 6.53
C ALA A 24 -2.13 -12.89 5.70
N PHE A 25 -2.01 -13.41 4.47
CA PHE A 25 -3.14 -13.68 3.59
C PHE A 25 -3.68 -15.10 3.81
N THR A 26 -4.71 -15.21 4.63
CA THR A 26 -5.43 -16.48 4.83
C THR A 26 -6.57 -16.64 3.81
N PRO A 27 -7.06 -17.87 3.53
CA PRO A 27 -8.15 -18.06 2.58
C PRO A 27 -9.40 -17.24 2.92
N ASN A 28 -10.04 -16.65 1.90
CA ASN A 28 -11.20 -15.77 1.96
C ASN A 28 -10.98 -14.45 2.71
N GLU A 29 -9.73 -14.03 2.87
CA GLU A 29 -9.40 -12.79 3.59
C GLU A 29 -9.80 -11.54 2.79
N ARG A 30 -10.39 -10.56 3.47
CA ARG A 30 -10.76 -9.25 2.92
C ARG A 30 -9.66 -8.25 3.22
N VAL A 31 -8.99 -7.82 2.17
CA VAL A 31 -7.89 -6.85 2.21
C VAL A 31 -8.40 -5.49 1.73
N LEU A 32 -8.43 -4.52 2.62
CA LEU A 32 -8.92 -3.17 2.33
C LEU A 32 -7.78 -2.17 2.29
N PHE A 33 -7.69 -1.41 1.21
CA PHE A 33 -6.79 -0.26 1.07
C PHE A 33 -7.57 1.04 1.25
N GLN A 34 -7.16 1.85 2.22
CA GLN A 34 -7.70 3.18 2.51
C GLN A 34 -6.63 4.25 2.36
N GLY A 35 -7.05 5.45 1.95
CA GLY A 35 -6.13 6.57 1.81
C GLY A 35 -6.65 7.67 0.90
N ASP A 36 -5.70 8.42 0.38
CA ASP A 36 -5.89 9.54 -0.54
C ASP A 36 -5.69 9.16 -2.03
N SER A 37 -5.21 10.10 -2.86
CA SER A 37 -4.98 9.92 -4.30
C SER A 37 -3.97 8.81 -4.63
N ILE A 38 -2.95 8.62 -3.80
CA ILE A 38 -1.93 7.60 -4.02
C ILE A 38 -2.55 6.20 -3.90
N THR A 39 -3.47 6.02 -2.96
CA THR A 39 -4.23 4.78 -2.80
C THR A 39 -5.36 4.68 -3.83
N ASP A 40 -6.09 5.78 -4.09
CA ASP A 40 -7.16 5.84 -5.07
C ASP A 40 -6.70 5.29 -6.44
N GLY A 41 -5.54 5.74 -6.92
CA GLY A 41 -5.01 5.30 -8.20
C GLY A 41 -6.04 5.44 -9.33
N ASN A 42 -6.90 6.46 -9.27
CA ASN A 42 -7.99 6.68 -10.24
C ASN A 42 -8.92 5.46 -10.38
N ARG A 43 -9.24 4.80 -9.26
CA ARG A 43 -10.13 3.63 -9.25
C ARG A 43 -11.52 3.94 -9.76
N GLY A 44 -12.19 2.96 -10.35
CA GLY A 44 -13.61 3.02 -10.70
C GLY A 44 -14.50 3.21 -9.48
N ARG A 45 -15.69 3.81 -9.70
CA ARG A 45 -16.69 4.06 -8.64
C ARG A 45 -17.90 3.13 -8.75
N SER A 46 -17.90 2.26 -9.73
CA SER A 46 -18.88 1.18 -9.91
C SER A 46 -18.34 -0.15 -9.39
N ALA A 47 -19.12 -1.21 -9.53
CA ALA A 47 -18.70 -2.57 -9.22
C ALA A 47 -17.94 -3.26 -10.37
N ASP A 48 -17.49 -2.51 -11.38
CA ASP A 48 -16.73 -3.04 -12.52
C ASP A 48 -15.37 -3.58 -12.06
N PRO A 49 -15.15 -4.89 -12.14
CA PRO A 49 -13.92 -5.51 -11.62
C PRO A 49 -12.66 -5.09 -12.37
N ASN A 50 -12.79 -4.53 -13.60
CA ASN A 50 -11.63 -4.07 -14.36
C ASN A 50 -11.02 -2.77 -13.79
N HIS A 51 -11.83 -1.97 -13.07
CA HIS A 51 -11.41 -0.62 -12.65
C HIS A 51 -11.48 -0.37 -11.14
N ILE A 52 -12.14 -1.25 -10.36
CA ILE A 52 -12.40 -1.00 -8.93
C ILE A 52 -11.15 -0.83 -8.06
N LEU A 53 -10.00 -1.35 -8.50
CA LEU A 53 -8.73 -1.26 -7.78
C LEU A 53 -7.85 -0.08 -8.21
N GLY A 54 -8.20 0.58 -9.32
CA GLY A 54 -7.37 1.64 -9.92
C GLY A 54 -6.16 1.09 -10.65
N HIS A 55 -5.08 1.90 -10.73
CA HIS A 55 -3.83 1.52 -11.42
C HIS A 55 -2.59 1.72 -10.53
N GLY A 56 -2.78 1.87 -9.22
CA GLY A 56 -1.72 2.08 -8.24
C GLY A 56 -1.26 0.78 -7.56
N TYR A 57 -0.55 0.94 -6.44
CA TYR A 57 0.02 -0.17 -5.68
C TYR A 57 -1.02 -1.20 -5.22
N ALA A 58 -2.23 -0.76 -4.87
CA ALA A 58 -3.32 -1.64 -4.46
C ALA A 58 -3.71 -2.62 -5.57
N PHE A 59 -3.75 -2.15 -6.83
CA PHE A 59 -3.96 -2.99 -8.00
C PHE A 59 -2.81 -3.99 -8.20
N ILE A 60 -1.56 -3.53 -8.08
CA ILE A 60 -0.38 -4.40 -8.27
C ILE A 60 -0.39 -5.56 -7.28
N ILE A 61 -0.63 -5.27 -5.99
CA ILE A 61 -0.70 -6.27 -4.92
C ILE A 61 -1.86 -7.26 -5.20
N ALA A 62 -3.04 -6.73 -5.50
CA ALA A 62 -4.22 -7.54 -5.75
C ALA A 62 -4.07 -8.44 -6.97
N ALA A 63 -3.54 -7.91 -8.09
CA ALA A 63 -3.31 -8.68 -9.31
C ALA A 63 -2.28 -9.81 -9.07
N ARG A 64 -1.17 -9.49 -8.39
CA ARG A 64 -0.11 -10.46 -8.09
C ARG A 64 -0.60 -11.61 -7.23
N HIS A 65 -1.27 -11.31 -6.12
CA HIS A 65 -1.71 -12.34 -5.18
C HIS A 65 -3.02 -13.01 -5.59
N GLY A 66 -3.92 -12.31 -6.26
CA GLY A 66 -5.13 -12.91 -6.81
C GLY A 66 -4.84 -13.91 -7.93
N ALA A 67 -3.93 -13.58 -8.84
CA ALA A 67 -3.50 -14.48 -9.91
C ALA A 67 -2.56 -15.59 -9.41
N GLY A 68 -1.68 -15.28 -8.45
CA GLY A 68 -0.73 -16.24 -7.91
C GLY A 68 -1.36 -17.32 -7.02
N PHE A 69 -2.46 -16.99 -6.34
CA PHE A 69 -3.12 -17.89 -5.37
C PHE A 69 -4.66 -17.85 -5.51
N PRO A 70 -5.22 -18.23 -6.67
CA PRO A 70 -6.67 -18.14 -6.93
C PRO A 70 -7.49 -19.01 -5.98
N GLU A 71 -6.93 -20.11 -5.47
CA GLU A 71 -7.55 -21.01 -4.50
C GLU A 71 -7.81 -20.34 -3.14
N ARG A 72 -7.06 -19.27 -2.81
CA ARG A 72 -7.25 -18.52 -1.56
C ARG A 72 -8.46 -17.61 -1.58
N LYS A 73 -9.00 -17.26 -2.76
CA LYS A 73 -10.19 -16.41 -2.92
C LYS A 73 -10.08 -15.11 -2.12
N LEU A 74 -8.92 -14.44 -2.20
CA LEU A 74 -8.69 -13.17 -1.52
C LEU A 74 -9.60 -12.09 -2.11
N ASP A 75 -10.23 -11.29 -1.26
CA ASP A 75 -11.09 -10.17 -1.64
C ASP A 75 -10.35 -8.85 -1.42
N PHE A 76 -9.92 -8.21 -2.50
CA PHE A 76 -9.21 -6.94 -2.47
C PHE A 76 -10.15 -5.79 -2.78
N THR A 77 -10.19 -4.81 -1.90
CA THR A 77 -11.02 -3.62 -2.04
C THR A 77 -10.18 -2.36 -1.89
N ASN A 78 -10.30 -1.42 -2.83
CA ASN A 78 -9.70 -0.08 -2.77
C ASN A 78 -10.78 0.96 -2.44
N ARG A 79 -10.59 1.72 -1.35
CA ARG A 79 -11.45 2.81 -0.90
C ARG A 79 -10.71 4.15 -0.79
N GLY A 80 -9.54 4.28 -1.41
CA GLY A 80 -8.86 5.56 -1.56
C GLY A 80 -9.76 6.61 -2.23
N VAL A 81 -9.62 7.87 -1.83
CA VAL A 81 -10.30 9.01 -2.45
C VAL A 81 -9.32 10.16 -2.57
N SER A 82 -9.07 10.59 -3.82
CA SER A 82 -8.13 11.67 -4.13
C SER A 82 -8.42 12.93 -3.33
N GLY A 83 -7.37 13.55 -2.78
CA GLY A 83 -7.46 14.77 -2.00
C GLY A 83 -7.89 14.59 -0.55
N ASN A 84 -8.23 13.38 -0.08
CA ASN A 84 -8.65 13.20 1.31
C ASN A 84 -7.54 13.48 2.31
N THR A 85 -7.94 14.07 3.42
CA THR A 85 -7.21 14.18 4.69
C THR A 85 -7.70 13.09 5.66
N VAL A 86 -7.06 12.96 6.81
CA VAL A 86 -7.55 12.08 7.89
C VAL A 86 -8.96 12.45 8.37
N LEU A 87 -9.29 13.77 8.36
CA LEU A 87 -10.62 14.26 8.72
C LEU A 87 -11.69 13.87 7.68
N ASP A 88 -11.31 13.75 6.41
CA ASP A 88 -12.20 13.25 5.37
C ASP A 88 -12.36 11.73 5.45
N LEU A 89 -11.33 11.00 5.86
CA LEU A 89 -11.47 9.57 6.19
C LEU A 89 -12.50 9.37 7.31
N GLU A 90 -12.45 10.18 8.37
CA GLU A 90 -13.39 10.09 9.49
C GLU A 90 -14.85 10.18 9.01
N LYS A 91 -15.17 11.16 8.17
CA LYS A 91 -16.55 11.36 7.65
C LYS A 91 -17.12 10.15 6.92
N ARG A 92 -16.27 9.32 6.32
CA ARG A 92 -16.70 8.16 5.53
C ARG A 92 -16.28 6.81 6.13
N TRP A 93 -15.64 6.81 7.32
CA TRP A 93 -15.03 5.63 7.92
C TRP A 93 -16.04 4.50 8.18
N ALA A 94 -17.22 4.83 8.70
CA ALA A 94 -18.26 3.86 8.96
C ALA A 94 -18.70 3.10 7.70
N LYS A 95 -18.88 3.82 6.58
CA LYS A 95 -19.34 3.26 5.30
C LYS A 95 -18.21 2.56 4.54
N ASP A 96 -17.05 3.22 4.44
CA ASP A 96 -15.98 2.83 3.53
C ASP A 96 -14.92 1.95 4.21
N THR A 97 -15.03 1.72 5.52
CA THR A 97 -14.12 0.84 6.27
C THR A 97 -14.89 -0.13 7.15
N LEU A 98 -15.64 0.34 8.14
CA LEU A 98 -16.25 -0.54 9.13
C LEU A 98 -17.32 -1.46 8.51
N ALA A 99 -18.18 -0.93 7.64
CA ALA A 99 -19.22 -1.73 6.97
C ALA A 99 -18.65 -2.85 6.08
N LEU A 100 -17.40 -2.72 5.61
CA LEU A 100 -16.72 -3.70 4.77
C LEU A 100 -16.09 -4.84 5.59
N LYS A 101 -15.97 -4.67 6.91
CA LYS A 101 -15.44 -5.69 7.85
C LYS A 101 -14.13 -6.31 7.37
N PRO A 102 -13.06 -5.52 7.13
CA PRO A 102 -11.80 -6.05 6.63
C PRO A 102 -11.14 -6.99 7.64
N ASP A 103 -10.38 -7.95 7.14
CA ASP A 103 -9.50 -8.82 7.93
C ASP A 103 -8.07 -8.25 7.95
N LEU A 104 -7.69 -7.53 6.87
CA LEU A 104 -6.50 -6.70 6.80
C LEU A 104 -6.88 -5.30 6.29
N LEU A 105 -6.44 -4.27 7.00
CA LEU A 105 -6.65 -2.87 6.65
C LEU A 105 -5.31 -2.17 6.47
N SER A 106 -5.07 -1.66 5.26
CA SER A 106 -3.91 -0.84 4.91
C SER A 106 -4.32 0.62 4.77
N VAL A 107 -3.64 1.53 5.47
CA VAL A 107 -3.97 2.97 5.45
C VAL A 107 -2.75 3.79 5.09
N MET A 108 -2.90 4.66 4.09
CA MET A 108 -1.93 5.66 3.68
C MET A 108 -2.59 7.03 3.59
N ILE A 109 -2.22 7.95 4.49
CA ILE A 109 -2.80 9.29 4.59
C ILE A 109 -1.79 10.27 5.20
N GLY A 110 -1.84 11.56 4.83
CA GLY A 110 -1.02 12.58 5.49
C GLY A 110 -0.43 13.64 4.58
N VAL A 111 -0.28 13.38 3.28
CA VAL A 111 0.26 14.39 2.34
C VAL A 111 -0.71 15.56 2.16
N ASN A 112 -2.01 15.30 2.06
CA ASN A 112 -3.03 16.32 1.98
C ASN A 112 -3.24 17.01 3.32
N ASP A 113 -3.08 16.30 4.44
CA ASP A 113 -3.10 16.88 5.78
C ASP A 113 -2.00 17.92 5.96
N HIS A 114 -0.81 17.66 5.40
CA HIS A 114 0.27 18.62 5.38
C HIS A 114 -0.07 19.83 4.50
N SER A 115 -0.48 19.61 3.26
CA SER A 115 -0.74 20.69 2.31
C SER A 115 -1.93 21.57 2.70
N ARG A 116 -2.89 21.04 3.46
CA ARG A 116 -4.06 21.76 3.97
C ARG A 116 -3.91 22.25 5.41
N ASN A 117 -2.71 22.15 5.96
CA ASN A 117 -2.39 22.61 7.31
C ASN A 117 -3.31 22.02 8.40
N VAL A 118 -3.69 20.74 8.28
CA VAL A 118 -4.37 20.02 9.37
C VAL A 118 -3.42 19.99 10.58
N PRO A 119 -3.82 20.50 11.76
CA PRO A 119 -2.99 20.47 12.96
C PRO A 119 -2.50 19.06 13.28
N LEU A 120 -1.25 18.92 13.75
CA LEU A 120 -0.67 17.61 14.05
C LEU A 120 -1.45 16.86 15.13
N GLU A 121 -1.94 17.57 16.14
CA GLU A 121 -2.76 17.01 17.21
C GLU A 121 -4.10 16.45 16.68
N ALA A 122 -4.74 17.20 15.77
CA ALA A 122 -5.98 16.75 15.14
C ALA A 122 -5.72 15.54 14.21
N TYR A 123 -4.61 15.55 13.47
CA TYR A 123 -4.19 14.42 12.63
C TYR A 123 -3.97 13.15 13.48
N GLU A 124 -3.19 13.27 14.56
CA GLU A 124 -2.88 12.15 15.45
C GLU A 124 -4.14 11.60 16.13
N ALA A 125 -4.93 12.50 16.76
CA ALA A 125 -6.12 12.11 17.52
C ALA A 125 -7.16 11.45 16.62
N THR A 126 -7.41 12.00 15.42
CA THR A 126 -8.36 11.41 14.47
C THR A 126 -7.86 10.07 13.96
N TYR A 127 -6.60 9.98 13.56
CA TYR A 127 -6.06 8.73 13.03
C TYR A 127 -6.09 7.62 14.09
N ASP A 128 -5.69 7.92 15.33
CA ASP A 128 -5.76 7.01 16.47
C ASP A 128 -7.19 6.50 16.73
N LYS A 129 -8.18 7.41 16.70
CA LYS A 129 -9.60 7.08 16.83
C LYS A 129 -10.06 6.10 15.74
N LEU A 130 -9.72 6.37 14.47
CA LEU A 130 -10.09 5.52 13.35
C LEU A 130 -9.55 4.09 13.49
N LEU A 131 -8.30 3.95 13.90
CA LEU A 131 -7.70 2.64 14.14
C LEU A 131 -8.33 1.93 15.35
N THR A 132 -8.65 2.67 16.42
CA THR A 132 -9.34 2.16 17.60
C THR A 132 -10.73 1.63 17.24
N ASP A 133 -11.50 2.41 16.47
CA ASP A 133 -12.85 2.01 16.02
C ASP A 133 -12.79 0.72 15.16
N ALA A 134 -11.80 0.62 14.27
CA ALA A 134 -11.61 -0.57 13.43
C ALA A 134 -11.22 -1.80 14.27
N ARG A 135 -10.35 -1.65 15.27
CA ARG A 135 -9.96 -2.70 16.21
C ARG A 135 -11.12 -3.12 17.11
N ALA A 136 -11.95 -2.17 17.56
CA ALA A 136 -13.12 -2.47 18.37
C ALA A 136 -14.11 -3.37 17.62
N GLN A 137 -14.26 -3.15 16.30
CA GLN A 137 -15.10 -3.99 15.46
C GLN A 137 -14.50 -5.37 15.18
N ASN A 138 -13.19 -5.43 14.94
CA ASN A 138 -12.46 -6.68 14.69
C ASN A 138 -11.17 -6.72 15.52
N PRO A 139 -11.16 -7.33 16.71
CA PRO A 139 -9.95 -7.43 17.54
C PRO A 139 -8.77 -8.17 16.87
N LYS A 140 -9.05 -8.99 15.85
CA LYS A 140 -8.05 -9.74 15.09
C LYS A 140 -7.60 -8.99 13.82
N LEU A 141 -8.12 -7.79 13.57
CA LEU A 141 -7.79 -6.99 12.39
C LEU A 141 -6.27 -6.84 12.24
N LYS A 142 -5.74 -7.19 11.10
CA LYS A 142 -4.36 -6.91 10.73
C LYS A 142 -4.27 -5.48 10.21
N LEU A 143 -3.36 -4.68 10.75
CA LEU A 143 -3.18 -3.28 10.39
C LEU A 143 -1.83 -3.08 9.70
N VAL A 144 -1.86 -2.38 8.57
CA VAL A 144 -0.67 -1.90 7.85
C VAL A 144 -0.78 -0.39 7.73
N LEU A 145 0.14 0.33 8.36
CA LEU A 145 0.22 1.79 8.24
C LEU A 145 1.37 2.16 7.32
N ILE A 146 1.08 3.03 6.36
CA ILE A 146 2.05 3.51 5.39
C ILE A 146 2.34 4.98 5.69
N GLU A 147 3.61 5.33 5.91
CA GLU A 147 3.99 6.72 6.15
C GLU A 147 3.76 7.59 4.91
N PRO A 148 3.33 8.86 5.08
CA PRO A 148 3.33 9.80 3.98
C PRO A 148 4.77 10.10 3.54
N PHE A 149 4.97 10.32 2.25
CA PHE A 149 6.27 10.69 1.70
C PHE A 149 6.12 11.79 0.65
N VAL A 150 7.19 12.52 0.40
CA VAL A 150 7.28 13.48 -0.70
C VAL A 150 8.68 13.47 -1.31
N ARG A 151 8.76 13.82 -2.59
CA ARG A 151 10.02 13.99 -3.31
C ARG A 151 10.14 15.40 -3.84
N HIS A 152 10.99 16.20 -3.21
CA HIS A 152 11.33 17.56 -3.66
C HIS A 152 12.80 17.55 -4.10
N PRO A 153 13.12 17.50 -5.41
CA PRO A 153 14.50 17.45 -5.89
C PRO A 153 15.33 18.59 -5.27
N GLY A 154 16.44 18.23 -4.64
CA GLY A 154 17.37 19.19 -4.04
C GLY A 154 16.86 19.93 -2.79
N LYS A 155 15.72 19.53 -2.21
CA LYS A 155 15.18 20.12 -0.99
C LYS A 155 14.99 19.04 0.10
N PRO A 156 15.10 19.42 1.38
CA PRO A 156 14.78 18.49 2.46
C PRO A 156 13.27 18.17 2.48
N VAL A 157 12.94 17.05 3.10
CA VAL A 157 11.54 16.68 3.39
C VAL A 157 10.95 17.75 4.33
N PRO A 158 9.77 18.31 4.04
CA PRO A 158 9.14 19.31 4.90
C PRO A 158 8.93 18.78 6.32
N GLU A 159 9.21 19.60 7.33
CA GLU A 159 9.07 19.25 8.75
C GLU A 159 7.68 18.69 9.09
N GLY A 160 6.62 19.28 8.48
CA GLY A 160 5.26 18.79 8.68
C GLY A 160 5.00 17.37 8.12
N ILE A 161 5.75 16.92 7.12
CA ILE A 161 5.72 15.52 6.65
C ILE A 161 6.50 14.65 7.64
N VAL A 162 7.71 15.07 8.05
CA VAL A 162 8.52 14.34 9.04
C VAL A 162 7.76 14.11 10.34
N ALA A 163 7.05 15.15 10.83
CA ALA A 163 6.22 15.04 12.02
C ALA A 163 5.08 14.01 11.84
N ARG A 164 4.43 13.97 10.67
CA ARG A 164 3.39 12.97 10.38
C ARG A 164 3.95 11.55 10.24
N GLN A 165 5.13 11.40 9.67
CA GLN A 165 5.83 10.09 9.65
C GLN A 165 6.09 9.59 11.07
N ALA A 166 6.53 10.46 11.99
CA ALA A 166 6.72 10.12 13.39
C ALA A 166 5.40 9.72 14.09
N ILE A 167 4.31 10.43 13.79
CA ILE A 167 2.97 10.09 14.30
C ILE A 167 2.53 8.72 13.78
N VAL A 168 2.67 8.44 12.48
CA VAL A 168 2.32 7.13 11.91
C VAL A 168 3.14 6.01 12.54
N ALA A 169 4.43 6.22 12.78
CA ALA A 169 5.28 5.24 13.46
C ALA A 169 4.83 4.99 14.91
N LYS A 170 4.48 6.06 15.65
CA LYS A 170 3.92 5.98 17.01
C LYS A 170 2.60 5.19 17.03
N LEU A 171 1.69 5.48 16.09
CA LEU A 171 0.41 4.77 15.97
C LEU A 171 0.60 3.31 15.57
N ALA A 172 1.55 3.01 14.67
CA ALA A 172 1.86 1.64 14.30
C ALA A 172 2.30 0.82 15.53
N LEU A 173 3.18 1.38 16.36
CA LEU A 173 3.59 0.75 17.61
C LEU A 173 2.40 0.57 18.57
N LYS A 174 1.60 1.61 18.79
CA LYS A 174 0.44 1.60 19.69
C LYS A 174 -0.58 0.53 19.33
N HIS A 175 -0.88 0.40 18.03
CA HIS A 175 -1.91 -0.51 17.53
C HIS A 175 -1.38 -1.87 17.08
N GLY A 176 -0.08 -2.17 17.24
CA GLY A 176 0.51 -3.42 16.75
C GLY A 176 0.29 -3.58 15.24
N ALA A 177 0.68 -2.56 14.47
CA ALA A 177 0.54 -2.52 13.03
C ALA A 177 1.89 -2.68 12.33
N ALA A 178 1.92 -3.31 11.17
CA ALA A 178 3.08 -3.26 10.28
C ALA A 178 3.28 -1.83 9.78
N LEU A 179 4.51 -1.32 9.78
CA LEU A 179 4.85 0.02 9.35
C LEU A 179 5.64 -0.02 8.04
N VAL A 180 5.08 0.55 6.98
CA VAL A 180 5.73 0.71 5.67
C VAL A 180 6.37 2.10 5.60
N LYS A 181 7.71 2.15 5.55
CA LYS A 181 8.49 3.39 5.49
C LYS A 181 8.87 3.69 4.05
N LEU A 182 8.19 4.65 3.43
CA LEU A 182 8.35 4.95 2.02
C LEU A 182 9.39 6.02 1.71
N GLN A 183 9.62 6.99 2.61
CA GLN A 183 10.53 8.10 2.31
C GLN A 183 11.90 7.56 1.90
N LYS A 184 12.48 6.66 2.69
CA LYS A 184 13.77 6.05 2.38
C LYS A 184 13.76 5.25 1.07
N VAL A 185 12.68 4.54 0.77
CA VAL A 185 12.56 3.75 -0.46
C VAL A 185 12.66 4.65 -1.69
N PHE A 186 11.96 5.79 -1.67
CA PHE A 186 12.00 6.75 -2.76
C PHE A 186 13.29 7.56 -2.80
N ASP A 187 13.91 7.83 -1.65
CA ASP A 187 15.25 8.46 -1.59
C ASP A 187 16.32 7.56 -2.22
N ASP A 188 16.33 6.28 -1.87
CA ASP A 188 17.25 5.29 -2.44
C ASP A 188 17.02 5.07 -3.95
N ALA A 189 15.77 5.13 -4.40
CA ALA A 189 15.42 5.00 -5.81
C ALA A 189 15.87 6.24 -6.62
N ALA A 190 15.66 7.44 -6.08
CA ALA A 190 16.08 8.70 -6.70
C ALA A 190 17.61 8.87 -6.77
N ALA A 191 18.36 8.16 -5.94
CA ALA A 191 19.82 8.09 -6.07
C ALA A 191 20.29 7.34 -7.34
N LYS A 192 19.40 6.57 -7.97
CA LYS A 192 19.70 5.75 -9.17
C LYS A 192 19.30 6.44 -10.48
N THR A 193 18.28 7.30 -10.43
CA THR A 193 17.79 8.05 -11.60
C THR A 193 16.96 9.26 -11.14
N ALA A 194 16.53 10.12 -12.09
CA ALA A 194 15.77 11.34 -11.78
C ALA A 194 14.49 11.08 -10.99
N ASP A 195 14.09 12.05 -10.17
CA ASP A 195 12.91 11.95 -9.31
C ASP A 195 11.62 11.70 -10.10
N ASP A 196 11.44 12.34 -11.28
CA ASP A 196 10.25 12.24 -12.14
C ASP A 196 10.08 10.84 -12.77
N TYR A 197 11.11 10.03 -12.77
CA TYR A 197 11.00 8.62 -13.14
C TYR A 197 10.13 7.84 -12.14
N TRP A 198 10.17 8.25 -10.86
CA TRP A 198 9.51 7.59 -9.74
C TRP A 198 8.25 8.30 -9.27
N VAL A 199 8.31 9.65 -9.19
CA VAL A 199 7.25 10.52 -8.66
C VAL A 199 7.11 11.72 -9.59
N TRP A 200 5.96 11.87 -10.27
CA TRP A 200 5.84 12.82 -11.38
C TRP A 200 5.63 14.28 -10.94
N ASP A 201 5.04 14.52 -9.78
CA ASP A 201 4.67 15.87 -9.29
C ASP A 201 5.08 16.14 -7.84
N THR A 202 6.10 15.47 -7.35
CA THR A 202 6.58 15.50 -5.95
C THR A 202 5.81 14.65 -4.95
N VAL A 203 4.60 14.20 -5.26
CA VAL A 203 3.70 13.45 -4.37
C VAL A 203 3.26 12.12 -4.98
N HIS A 204 2.80 12.16 -6.24
CA HIS A 204 2.17 11.00 -6.85
C HIS A 204 3.18 10.09 -7.55
N PRO A 205 3.27 8.82 -7.16
CA PRO A 205 4.13 7.86 -7.84
C PRO A 205 3.73 7.67 -9.31
N THR A 206 4.71 7.51 -10.18
CA THR A 206 4.51 6.93 -11.50
C THR A 206 4.15 5.45 -11.35
N TYR A 207 3.82 4.77 -12.44
CA TYR A 207 3.61 3.31 -12.38
C TYR A 207 4.83 2.55 -11.82
N ARG A 208 6.05 3.07 -12.04
CA ARG A 208 7.28 2.51 -11.48
C ARG A 208 7.39 2.77 -9.99
N GLY A 209 7.01 3.98 -9.55
CA GLY A 209 6.94 4.31 -8.13
C GLY A 209 5.87 3.50 -7.40
N HIS A 210 4.73 3.24 -8.02
CA HIS A 210 3.72 2.34 -7.47
C HIS A 210 4.22 0.90 -7.35
N GLN A 211 5.09 0.45 -8.26
CA GLN A 211 5.73 -0.87 -8.15
C GLN A 211 6.65 -0.92 -6.92
N LEU A 212 7.51 0.12 -6.71
CA LEU A 212 8.35 0.19 -5.51
C LEU A 212 7.53 0.16 -4.22
N LEU A 213 6.43 0.91 -4.18
CA LEU A 213 5.53 0.94 -3.03
C LEU A 213 4.91 -0.44 -2.78
N ALA A 214 4.44 -1.12 -3.83
CA ALA A 214 3.87 -2.46 -3.72
C ALA A 214 4.90 -3.48 -3.19
N ASP A 215 6.12 -3.45 -3.72
CA ASP A 215 7.21 -4.35 -3.33
C ASP A 215 7.61 -4.13 -1.86
N GLU A 216 7.73 -2.87 -1.41
CA GLU A 216 8.03 -2.57 -0.01
C GLU A 216 6.89 -2.94 0.92
N TRP A 217 5.63 -2.69 0.52
CA TRP A 217 4.45 -3.11 1.28
C TRP A 217 4.45 -4.63 1.49
N GLU A 218 4.64 -5.40 0.42
CA GLU A 218 4.68 -6.87 0.49
C GLU A 218 5.85 -7.37 1.35
N ARG A 219 7.03 -6.77 1.21
CA ARG A 219 8.20 -7.10 2.03
C ARG A 219 7.90 -6.92 3.51
N VAL A 220 7.38 -5.75 3.89
CA VAL A 220 7.07 -5.42 5.29
C VAL A 220 5.98 -6.34 5.85
N VAL A 221 4.89 -6.55 5.09
CA VAL A 221 3.78 -7.41 5.54
C VAL A 221 4.22 -8.86 5.70
N ARG A 222 5.06 -9.35 4.78
CA ARG A 222 5.65 -10.69 4.87
C ARG A 222 6.54 -10.86 6.10
N GLU A 223 7.34 -9.86 6.41
CA GLU A 223 8.25 -9.90 7.57
C GLU A 223 7.52 -9.78 8.90
N TYR A 224 6.47 -8.96 8.95
CA TYR A 224 5.74 -8.69 10.19
C TYR A 224 4.88 -9.87 10.67
N TRP A 225 4.30 -10.63 9.75
CA TRP A 225 3.47 -11.81 10.05
C TRP A 225 4.14 -13.12 9.63
N LYS A 226 5.40 -13.29 9.94
CA LYS A 226 6.12 -14.57 9.79
C LYS A 226 5.59 -15.65 10.69
#